data_36c58d7da23d4e4d92a3ca10c88d6681
#
_entry.id   36c58d7da23d4e4d92a3ca10c88d6681
#
_cell.length_a   1.000
_cell.length_b   1.000
_cell.length_c   1.000
_cell.angle_alpha   90.00
_cell.angle_beta   90.00
_cell.angle_gamma   90.00
#
_symmetry.space_group_name_H-M   'P 1'
#
loop_
_entity.id
_entity.type
_entity.pdbx_description
1 polymer ?
#
loop_
_entity_poly.entity_id
_entity_poly.type
_entity_poly.pdbx_seq_one_letter_code
_entity_poly.pdbx_strand_id
1 'polypeptide(L)'
;PNKIPSRASWKVGMQLGDKLIERYIEDEGKIPQNIAMLIYGGETMKTNGDDIAEALYLMGVRPIWLNNGDRVIGLEVIPYEELKRPRIDVTLRITGLFRDTFPILIRLLEEAVNLVSQLDEPEEINYIRKNMNEEIEELLKEGYQLSEAEHISKMRVFGCPPGTYGAGVGVLINSKEWETREDLGKAYINWSSHAYGSSYHGTKVEKIFTKRMAKSEITVKNESSVEIDMLESDDYYTYHGGLVAAVKCASGKDPRSYSANASDPESTKIKSLKEETAKIMRSRILNPKWFEGLKRHGYKGAQEVSFMVDIFFGWDATSEIAEDWMYDKITEKYIENEENREWIKENNPHAVMKSF
;
A
#
# COMPACT_ATOMS: atom_id res chain seq x y z
N PRO A 1 1.10 -22.30 4.01
CA PRO A 1 0.73 -21.04 4.68
C PRO A 1 1.48 -20.84 6.01
N ASN A 2 1.73 -21.90 6.81
CA ASN A 2 2.42 -21.79 8.11
C ASN A 2 3.96 -21.73 8.04
N LYS A 3 4.53 -21.47 6.86
CA LYS A 3 5.95 -21.17 6.66
C LYS A 3 6.19 -19.68 6.33
N ILE A 4 5.18 -18.87 6.47
CA ILE A 4 5.21 -17.42 6.19
C ILE A 4 4.98 -16.67 7.50
N PRO A 5 5.81 -15.64 7.80
CA PRO A 5 7.03 -15.30 7.09
C PRO A 5 8.17 -16.30 7.32
N SER A 6 9.01 -16.49 6.29
CA SER A 6 10.23 -17.28 6.41
C SER A 6 11.29 -16.56 7.24
N ARG A 7 12.36 -17.28 7.67
CA ARG A 7 13.49 -16.63 8.36
C ARG A 7 14.23 -15.63 7.46
N ALA A 8 14.28 -15.91 6.15
CA ALA A 8 14.88 -15.00 5.18
C ALA A 8 14.02 -13.73 5.02
N SER A 9 12.71 -13.89 4.83
CA SER A 9 11.76 -12.78 4.75
C SER A 9 11.74 -11.92 6.01
N TRP A 10 11.93 -12.54 7.18
CA TRP A 10 12.03 -11.80 8.43
C TRP A 10 13.17 -10.78 8.41
N LYS A 11 14.35 -11.16 7.89
CA LYS A 11 15.49 -10.24 7.76
C LYS A 11 15.19 -9.08 6.82
N VAL A 12 14.56 -9.38 5.70
CA VAL A 12 14.15 -8.36 4.71
C VAL A 12 13.10 -7.44 5.31
N GLY A 13 12.08 -7.98 5.97
CA GLY A 13 11.02 -7.20 6.62
C GLY A 13 11.54 -6.26 7.71
N MET A 14 12.52 -6.71 8.53
CA MET A 14 13.18 -5.83 9.50
C MET A 14 13.90 -4.66 8.80
N GLN A 15 14.65 -4.94 7.72
CA GLN A 15 15.34 -3.89 6.96
C GLN A 15 14.37 -2.90 6.33
N LEU A 16 13.24 -3.39 5.77
CA LEU A 16 12.20 -2.54 5.20
C LEU A 16 11.59 -1.64 6.25
N GLY A 17 11.23 -2.20 7.41
CA GLY A 17 10.67 -1.43 8.53
C GLY A 17 11.63 -0.38 9.08
N ASP A 18 12.90 -0.71 9.29
CA ASP A 18 13.90 0.24 9.75
C ASP A 18 14.10 1.38 8.75
N LYS A 19 14.29 1.06 7.46
CA LYS A 19 14.48 2.08 6.41
C LYS A 19 13.23 2.92 6.17
N LEU A 20 12.03 2.36 6.35
CA LEU A 20 10.79 3.12 6.25
C LEU A 20 10.71 4.18 7.37
N ILE A 21 11.05 3.79 8.60
CA ILE A 21 11.09 4.70 9.73
C ILE A 21 12.19 5.76 9.56
N GLU A 22 13.39 5.35 9.17
CA GLU A 22 14.52 6.26 8.89
C GLU A 22 14.14 7.29 7.84
N ARG A 23 13.55 6.86 6.72
CA ARG A 23 13.10 7.76 5.66
C ARG A 23 12.03 8.73 6.14
N TYR A 24 11.08 8.28 6.94
CA TYR A 24 10.06 9.16 7.49
C TYR A 24 10.63 10.17 8.48
N ILE A 25 11.62 9.78 9.29
CA ILE A 25 12.34 10.69 10.18
C ILE A 25 13.11 11.76 9.36
N GLU A 26 13.74 11.38 8.25
CA GLU A 26 14.38 12.32 7.33
C GLU A 26 13.38 13.33 6.76
N ASP A 27 12.18 12.88 6.38
CA ASP A 27 11.16 13.71 5.75
C ASP A 27 10.38 14.57 6.76
N GLU A 28 10.13 14.09 7.99
CA GLU A 28 9.21 14.70 8.96
C GLU A 28 9.83 15.03 10.33
N GLY A 29 11.05 14.59 10.61
CA GLY A 29 11.75 14.86 11.88
C GLY A 29 11.22 14.11 13.09
N LYS A 30 10.37 13.09 12.91
CA LYS A 30 9.74 12.32 13.99
C LYS A 30 9.51 10.86 13.59
N ILE A 31 9.32 10.00 14.58
CA ILE A 31 8.91 8.60 14.36
C ILE A 31 7.42 8.57 14.00
N PRO A 32 7.00 7.78 12.97
CA PRO A 32 5.59 7.63 12.64
C PRO A 32 4.84 6.87 13.74
N GLN A 33 3.59 7.25 14.00
CA GLN A 33 2.72 6.53 14.93
C GLN A 33 1.83 5.53 14.21
N ASN A 34 1.37 5.87 13.00
CA ASN A 34 0.38 5.11 12.24
C ASN A 34 0.80 4.93 10.78
N ILE A 35 0.81 3.69 10.34
CA ILE A 35 1.15 3.30 8.96
C ILE A 35 -0.03 2.55 8.34
N ALA A 36 -0.44 2.93 7.14
CA ALA A 36 -1.32 2.15 6.29
C ALA A 36 -0.48 1.38 5.26
N MET A 37 -0.51 0.06 5.33
CA MET A 37 0.32 -0.82 4.52
C MET A 37 -0.53 -1.68 3.59
N LEU A 38 -0.16 -1.74 2.31
CA LEU A 38 -0.77 -2.61 1.32
C LEU A 38 -0.12 -3.98 1.31
N ILE A 39 -0.95 -5.02 1.36
CA ILE A 39 -0.50 -6.42 1.31
C ILE A 39 -1.07 -7.08 0.05
N TYR A 40 -0.18 -7.42 -0.87
CA TYR A 40 -0.51 -8.13 -2.09
C TYR A 40 -0.28 -9.63 -1.93
N GLY A 41 -1.28 -10.45 -2.24
CA GLY A 41 -1.14 -11.91 -2.17
C GLY A 41 -0.02 -12.43 -3.07
N GLY A 42 0.19 -11.83 -4.23
CA GLY A 42 1.29 -12.18 -5.15
C GLY A 42 2.67 -11.90 -4.54
N GLU A 43 2.85 -10.74 -3.90
CA GLU A 43 4.13 -10.41 -3.23
C GLU A 43 4.39 -11.32 -2.03
N THR A 44 3.39 -11.56 -1.20
CA THR A 44 3.50 -12.50 -0.08
C THR A 44 3.91 -13.90 -0.54
N MET A 45 3.40 -14.37 -1.70
CA MET A 45 3.80 -15.66 -2.29
C MET A 45 5.24 -15.66 -2.79
N LYS A 46 5.64 -14.64 -3.55
CA LYS A 46 6.96 -14.53 -4.16
C LYS A 46 8.06 -14.46 -3.11
N THR A 47 7.87 -13.63 -2.09
CA THR A 47 8.88 -13.30 -1.07
C THR A 47 8.86 -14.26 0.12
N ASN A 48 7.85 -15.12 0.23
CA ASN A 48 7.53 -15.86 1.45
C ASN A 48 7.28 -14.94 2.65
N GLY A 49 6.72 -13.73 2.39
CA GLY A 49 6.13 -12.84 3.39
C GLY A 49 7.02 -11.72 3.92
N ASP A 50 7.79 -11.04 3.09
CA ASP A 50 8.54 -9.83 3.47
C ASP A 50 7.62 -8.76 4.06
N ASP A 51 6.47 -8.54 3.43
CA ASP A 51 5.42 -7.60 3.86
C ASP A 51 4.81 -7.96 5.22
N ILE A 52 4.57 -9.25 5.46
CA ILE A 52 4.08 -9.74 6.75
C ILE A 52 5.14 -9.59 7.85
N ALA A 53 6.38 -9.89 7.51
CA ALA A 53 7.53 -9.71 8.41
C ALA A 53 7.71 -8.24 8.80
N GLU A 54 7.62 -7.32 7.84
CA GLU A 54 7.69 -5.88 8.08
C GLU A 54 6.56 -5.41 8.99
N ALA A 55 5.32 -5.80 8.71
CA ALA A 55 4.17 -5.43 9.54
C ALA A 55 4.34 -5.91 11.00
N LEU A 56 4.76 -7.16 11.21
CA LEU A 56 5.02 -7.71 12.54
C LEU A 56 6.16 -6.96 13.24
N TYR A 57 7.24 -6.69 12.53
CA TYR A 57 8.38 -5.97 13.09
C TYR A 57 8.03 -4.53 13.47
N LEU A 58 7.26 -3.81 12.65
CA LEU A 58 6.77 -2.46 12.95
C LEU A 58 5.95 -2.45 14.24
N MET A 59 5.08 -3.45 14.44
CA MET A 59 4.31 -3.63 15.68
C MET A 59 5.17 -4.08 16.88
N GLY A 60 6.40 -4.51 16.64
CA GLY A 60 7.32 -4.99 17.69
C GLY A 60 7.04 -6.42 18.13
N VAL A 61 6.69 -7.28 17.18
CA VAL A 61 6.42 -8.71 17.37
C VAL A 61 7.27 -9.51 16.39
N ARG A 62 7.78 -10.67 16.79
CA ARG A 62 8.51 -11.56 15.89
C ARG A 62 7.93 -12.98 15.88
N PRO A 63 8.04 -13.69 14.75
CA PRO A 63 7.64 -15.09 14.69
C PRO A 63 8.54 -16.00 15.51
N ILE A 64 7.95 -17.05 16.07
CA ILE A 64 8.66 -18.19 16.65
C ILE A 64 8.64 -19.30 15.62
N TRP A 65 9.81 -19.73 15.15
CA TRP A 65 9.93 -20.84 14.20
C TRP A 65 10.30 -22.14 14.88
N LEU A 66 9.80 -23.24 14.32
CA LEU A 66 10.26 -24.57 14.71
C LEU A 66 11.77 -24.73 14.40
N ASN A 67 12.52 -25.41 15.28
CA ASN A 67 13.97 -25.45 15.25
C ASN A 67 14.60 -25.84 13.89
N ASN A 68 13.95 -26.69 13.11
CA ASN A 68 14.44 -27.18 11.82
C ASN A 68 13.55 -26.72 10.65
N GLY A 69 13.49 -25.40 10.39
CA GLY A 69 12.80 -24.86 9.21
C GLY A 69 12.04 -23.57 9.47
N ASP A 70 11.23 -23.16 8.47
CA ASP A 70 10.49 -21.90 8.47
C ASP A 70 9.05 -22.02 9.00
N ARG A 71 8.68 -23.17 9.62
CA ARG A 71 7.34 -23.30 10.17
C ARG A 71 7.16 -22.39 11.38
N VAL A 72 6.29 -21.40 11.24
CA VAL A 72 5.87 -20.51 12.32
C VAL A 72 4.95 -21.29 13.27
N ILE A 73 5.28 -21.28 14.57
CA ILE A 73 4.54 -21.96 15.63
C ILE A 73 3.91 -21.01 16.64
N GLY A 74 4.18 -19.71 16.55
CA GLY A 74 3.64 -18.66 17.40
C GLY A 74 4.35 -17.34 17.17
N LEU A 75 3.99 -16.37 17.98
CA LEU A 75 4.58 -15.05 18.02
C LEU A 75 5.15 -14.74 19.40
N GLU A 76 6.16 -13.90 19.46
CA GLU A 76 6.66 -13.34 20.70
C GLU A 76 6.85 -11.82 20.58
N VAL A 77 6.63 -11.12 21.67
CA VAL A 77 6.85 -9.69 21.76
C VAL A 77 8.36 -9.42 21.77
N ILE A 78 8.83 -8.50 20.95
CA ILE A 78 10.19 -7.98 21.04
C ILE A 78 10.24 -7.01 22.23
N PRO A 79 11.10 -7.26 23.24
CA PRO A 79 11.23 -6.36 24.38
C PRO A 79 11.59 -4.92 23.93
N TYR A 80 11.11 -3.92 24.67
CA TYR A 80 11.37 -2.52 24.32
C TYR A 80 12.88 -2.20 24.27
N GLU A 81 13.67 -2.80 25.16
CA GLU A 81 15.14 -2.64 25.24
C GLU A 81 15.85 -3.17 23.99
N GLU A 82 15.25 -4.16 23.31
CA GLU A 82 15.73 -4.71 22.05
C GLU A 82 15.20 -3.89 20.86
N LEU A 83 13.90 -3.57 20.87
CA LEU A 83 13.24 -2.82 19.81
C LEU A 83 13.76 -1.38 19.67
N LYS A 84 14.05 -0.73 20.81
CA LYS A 84 14.62 0.64 20.92
C LYS A 84 13.84 1.75 20.24
N ARG A 85 12.56 1.53 20.00
CA ARG A 85 11.62 2.48 19.41
C ARG A 85 10.20 2.15 19.84
N PRO A 86 9.26 3.10 19.73
CA PRO A 86 7.84 2.80 19.95
C PRO A 86 7.32 1.70 19.03
N ARG A 87 6.27 1.01 19.49
CA ARG A 87 5.48 0.10 18.68
C ARG A 87 4.53 0.90 17.81
N ILE A 88 4.65 0.69 16.50
CA ILE A 88 3.89 1.45 15.50
C ILE A 88 2.58 0.74 15.22
N ASP A 89 1.50 1.50 15.13
CA ASP A 89 0.19 0.96 14.77
C ASP A 89 0.08 0.81 13.24
N VAL A 90 -0.11 -0.43 12.77
CA VAL A 90 -0.14 -0.75 11.35
C VAL A 90 -1.55 -1.18 10.95
N THR A 91 -2.16 -0.42 10.06
CA THR A 91 -3.40 -0.80 9.39
C THR A 91 -3.09 -1.46 8.06
N LEU A 92 -3.59 -2.67 7.86
CA LEU A 92 -3.28 -3.52 6.73
C LEU A 92 -4.44 -3.53 5.74
N ARG A 93 -4.21 -3.08 4.52
CA ARG A 93 -5.14 -3.22 3.40
C ARG A 93 -4.73 -4.40 2.55
N ILE A 94 -5.45 -5.51 2.68
CA ILE A 94 -5.15 -6.75 1.96
C ILE A 94 -5.90 -6.82 0.62
N THR A 95 -5.28 -7.44 -0.40
CA THR A 95 -5.95 -7.75 -1.66
C THR A 95 -6.88 -8.95 -1.51
N GLY A 96 -7.85 -9.10 -2.44
CA GLY A 96 -8.74 -10.27 -2.46
C GLY A 96 -7.98 -11.59 -2.58
N LEU A 97 -6.89 -11.62 -3.38
CA LEU A 97 -6.02 -12.79 -3.50
C LEU A 97 -5.36 -13.15 -2.15
N PHE A 98 -4.88 -12.15 -1.40
CA PHE A 98 -4.32 -12.40 -0.05
C PHE A 98 -5.38 -12.96 0.89
N ARG A 99 -6.56 -12.33 0.94
CA ARG A 99 -7.70 -12.77 1.77
C ARG A 99 -8.01 -14.25 1.55
N ASP A 100 -8.10 -14.67 0.28
CA ASP A 100 -8.54 -16.01 -0.09
C ASP A 100 -7.42 -17.06 0.08
N THR A 101 -6.16 -16.66 -0.11
CA THR A 101 -5.01 -17.57 -0.06
C THR A 101 -4.44 -17.72 1.36
N PHE A 102 -4.46 -16.66 2.17
CA PHE A 102 -3.74 -16.57 3.43
C PHE A 102 -4.59 -16.29 4.68
N PRO A 103 -5.70 -16.99 4.92
CA PRO A 103 -6.54 -16.75 6.12
C PRO A 103 -5.78 -17.03 7.43
N ILE A 104 -4.72 -17.86 7.38
CA ILE A 104 -3.86 -18.13 8.54
C ILE A 104 -3.02 -16.89 8.89
N LEU A 105 -2.54 -16.14 7.88
CA LEU A 105 -1.75 -14.93 8.11
C LEU A 105 -2.61 -13.79 8.66
N ILE A 106 -3.88 -13.71 8.26
CA ILE A 106 -4.84 -12.76 8.86
C ILE A 106 -4.94 -13.00 10.37
N ARG A 107 -5.07 -14.26 10.79
CA ARG A 107 -5.11 -14.61 12.22
C ARG A 107 -3.79 -14.34 12.93
N LEU A 108 -2.66 -14.56 12.26
CA LEU A 108 -1.33 -14.24 12.81
C LEU A 108 -1.18 -12.74 13.07
N LEU A 109 -1.63 -11.90 12.15
CA LEU A 109 -1.62 -10.44 12.29
C LEU A 109 -2.56 -9.97 13.42
N GLU A 110 -3.74 -10.56 13.54
CA GLU A 110 -4.65 -10.30 14.65
C GLU A 110 -4.06 -10.73 16.00
N GLU A 111 -3.35 -11.88 16.05
CA GLU A 111 -2.63 -12.33 17.24
C GLU A 111 -1.54 -11.32 17.65
N ALA A 112 -0.79 -10.77 16.70
CA ALA A 112 0.20 -9.73 16.95
C ALA A 112 -0.41 -8.49 17.62
N VAL A 113 -1.54 -8.00 17.11
CA VAL A 113 -2.28 -6.88 17.70
C VAL A 113 -2.74 -7.22 19.11
N ASN A 114 -3.27 -8.43 19.32
CA ASN A 114 -3.70 -8.89 20.64
C ASN A 114 -2.55 -8.92 21.66
N LEU A 115 -1.40 -9.45 21.28
CA LEU A 115 -0.21 -9.51 22.14
C LEU A 115 0.24 -8.11 22.57
N VAL A 116 0.39 -7.20 21.59
CA VAL A 116 0.93 -5.86 21.85
C VAL A 116 -0.06 -4.98 22.61
N SER A 117 -1.35 -5.12 22.35
CA SER A 117 -2.38 -4.32 23.03
C SER A 117 -2.52 -4.64 24.53
N GLN A 118 -2.12 -5.83 24.96
CA GLN A 118 -2.19 -6.29 26.34
C GLN A 118 -0.94 -5.94 27.16
N LEU A 119 0.11 -5.40 26.54
CA LEU A 119 1.33 -5.03 27.25
C LEU A 119 1.06 -3.85 28.18
N ASP A 120 1.60 -3.94 29.38
CA ASP A 120 1.57 -2.83 30.35
C ASP A 120 2.68 -1.82 30.03
N GLU A 121 2.55 -1.16 28.89
CA GLU A 121 3.46 -0.16 28.37
C GLU A 121 2.78 1.22 28.32
N PRO A 122 3.53 2.32 28.56
CA PRO A 122 3.03 3.67 28.35
C PRO A 122 2.59 3.90 26.88
N GLU A 123 1.59 4.75 26.67
CA GLU A 123 1.04 5.06 25.34
C GLU A 123 2.07 5.74 24.42
N GLU A 124 3.07 6.40 24.98
CA GLU A 124 4.16 7.06 24.27
C GLU A 124 5.10 6.07 23.54
N ILE A 125 5.11 4.81 23.98
CA ILE A 125 5.93 3.75 23.38
C ILE A 125 5.11 2.61 22.78
N ASN A 126 3.77 2.64 22.91
CA ASN A 126 2.87 1.66 22.33
C ASN A 126 1.65 2.35 21.68
N TYR A 127 1.83 2.73 20.42
CA TYR A 127 0.78 3.44 19.67
C TYR A 127 -0.43 2.57 19.32
N ILE A 128 -0.27 1.24 19.33
CA ILE A 128 -1.40 0.31 19.16
C ILE A 128 -2.33 0.41 20.37
N ARG A 129 -1.77 0.31 21.58
CA ARG A 129 -2.52 0.45 22.84
C ARG A 129 -3.17 1.83 22.95
N LYS A 130 -2.41 2.89 22.64
CA LYS A 130 -2.93 4.27 22.61
C LYS A 130 -4.18 4.40 21.74
N ASN A 131 -4.08 3.99 20.49
CA ASN A 131 -5.18 4.10 19.54
C ASN A 131 -6.37 3.24 19.95
N MET A 132 -6.14 2.06 20.52
CA MET A 132 -7.21 1.20 21.02
C MET A 132 -7.94 1.84 22.20
N ASN A 133 -7.23 2.42 23.17
CA ASN A 133 -7.84 3.11 24.31
C ASN A 133 -8.71 4.28 23.85
N GLU A 134 -8.21 5.12 22.95
CA GLU A 134 -8.96 6.24 22.36
C GLU A 134 -10.23 5.75 21.64
N GLU A 135 -10.14 4.68 20.85
CA GLU A 135 -11.29 4.11 20.14
C GLU A 135 -12.31 3.48 21.08
N ILE A 136 -11.86 2.75 22.10
CA ILE A 136 -12.76 2.17 23.11
C ILE A 136 -13.54 3.27 23.82
N GLU A 137 -12.87 4.35 24.26
CA GLU A 137 -13.53 5.49 24.90
C GLU A 137 -14.60 6.13 23.99
N GLU A 138 -14.31 6.29 22.71
CA GLU A 138 -15.26 6.84 21.74
C GLU A 138 -16.45 5.91 21.51
N LEU A 139 -16.20 4.61 21.32
CA LEU A 139 -17.26 3.63 21.12
C LEU A 139 -18.17 3.50 22.36
N LEU A 140 -17.61 3.57 23.56
CA LEU A 140 -18.42 3.61 24.80
C LEU A 140 -19.31 4.85 24.89
N LYS A 141 -18.81 6.02 24.47
CA LYS A 141 -19.62 7.27 24.38
C LYS A 141 -20.74 7.14 23.31
N GLU A 142 -20.55 6.32 22.30
CA GLU A 142 -21.55 6.01 21.27
C GLU A 142 -22.57 4.94 21.72
N GLY A 143 -22.38 4.36 22.89
CA GLY A 143 -23.32 3.38 23.49
C GLY A 143 -22.97 1.92 23.24
N TYR A 144 -21.79 1.62 22.69
CA TYR A 144 -21.34 0.22 22.56
C TYR A 144 -21.02 -0.38 23.94
N GLN A 145 -21.18 -1.70 24.06
CA GLN A 145 -20.73 -2.41 25.25
C GLN A 145 -19.20 -2.53 25.25
N LEU A 146 -18.57 -2.60 26.44
CA LEU A 146 -17.12 -2.67 26.55
C LEU A 146 -16.50 -3.81 25.72
N SER A 147 -17.06 -5.01 25.81
CA SER A 147 -16.56 -6.18 25.07
C SER A 147 -16.65 -6.01 23.56
N GLU A 148 -17.65 -5.30 23.07
CA GLU A 148 -17.81 -4.98 21.65
C GLU A 148 -16.84 -3.89 21.22
N ALA A 149 -16.68 -2.85 22.02
CA ALA A 149 -15.72 -1.77 21.78
C ALA A 149 -14.27 -2.30 21.76
N GLU A 150 -13.89 -3.16 22.69
CA GLU A 150 -12.59 -3.85 22.70
C GLU A 150 -12.37 -4.73 21.45
N HIS A 151 -13.41 -5.42 21.02
CA HIS A 151 -13.35 -6.25 19.82
C HIS A 151 -13.13 -5.41 18.54
N ILE A 152 -13.90 -4.36 18.37
CA ILE A 152 -13.83 -3.46 17.22
C ILE A 152 -12.47 -2.71 17.20
N SER A 153 -11.99 -2.25 18.33
CA SER A 153 -10.74 -1.48 18.43
C SER A 153 -9.50 -2.27 18.06
N LYS A 154 -9.56 -3.60 18.01
CA LYS A 154 -8.47 -4.50 17.55
C LYS A 154 -8.41 -4.69 16.05
N MET A 155 -9.42 -4.31 15.29
CA MET A 155 -9.46 -4.53 13.84
C MET A 155 -8.36 -3.74 13.13
N ARG A 156 -7.45 -4.44 12.44
CA ARG A 156 -6.32 -3.85 11.69
C ARG A 156 -6.23 -4.37 10.26
N VAL A 157 -6.92 -5.46 9.92
CA VAL A 157 -6.86 -6.07 8.60
C VAL A 157 -8.16 -5.80 7.86
N PHE A 158 -8.06 -5.07 6.75
CA PHE A 158 -9.19 -4.62 5.95
C PHE A 158 -9.01 -4.97 4.48
N GLY A 159 -10.12 -5.15 3.77
CA GLY A 159 -10.11 -5.50 2.35
C GLY A 159 -11.42 -5.18 1.66
N CYS A 160 -11.58 -5.65 0.42
CA CYS A 160 -12.86 -5.60 -0.30
C CYS A 160 -13.85 -6.63 0.27
N PRO A 161 -15.14 -6.53 -0.07
CA PRO A 161 -16.15 -7.52 0.36
C PRO A 161 -15.76 -8.95 0.00
N PRO A 162 -16.19 -9.96 0.77
CA PRO A 162 -15.97 -11.36 0.43
C PRO A 162 -16.45 -11.69 -0.99
N GLY A 163 -15.67 -12.49 -1.72
CA GLY A 163 -15.98 -12.88 -3.09
C GLY A 163 -15.78 -11.80 -4.15
N THR A 164 -15.25 -10.63 -3.78
CA THR A 164 -14.92 -9.55 -4.71
C THR A 164 -13.43 -9.26 -4.73
N TYR A 165 -12.99 -8.52 -5.75
CA TYR A 165 -11.61 -8.07 -5.94
C TYR A 165 -11.59 -6.59 -6.32
N GLY A 166 -10.44 -5.92 -6.17
CA GLY A 166 -10.27 -4.53 -6.53
C GLY A 166 -10.41 -3.56 -5.35
N ALA A 167 -10.42 -2.28 -5.67
CA ALA A 167 -10.44 -1.17 -4.71
C ALA A 167 -11.53 -0.11 -5.00
N GLY A 168 -12.33 -0.30 -6.04
CA GLY A 168 -13.43 0.59 -6.41
C GLY A 168 -13.01 1.83 -7.24
N VAL A 169 -11.77 2.26 -7.13
CA VAL A 169 -11.26 3.51 -7.74
C VAL A 169 -11.15 3.42 -9.26
N GLY A 170 -10.65 2.29 -9.78
CA GLY A 170 -10.45 2.11 -11.23
C GLY A 170 -11.73 2.22 -12.04
N VAL A 171 -12.86 1.80 -11.48
CA VAL A 171 -14.18 1.94 -12.14
C VAL A 171 -14.53 3.41 -12.35
N LEU A 172 -14.36 4.25 -11.32
CA LEU A 172 -14.66 5.68 -11.40
C LEU A 172 -13.72 6.41 -12.37
N ILE A 173 -12.43 6.11 -12.33
CA ILE A 173 -11.44 6.71 -13.23
C ILE A 173 -11.76 6.35 -14.69
N ASN A 174 -12.06 5.08 -14.98
CA ASN A 174 -12.38 4.61 -16.31
C ASN A 174 -13.71 5.15 -16.85
N SER A 175 -14.73 5.28 -16.00
CA SER A 175 -16.03 5.83 -16.38
C SER A 175 -16.04 7.36 -16.42
N LYS A 176 -15.01 8.02 -15.88
CA LYS A 176 -14.95 9.48 -15.69
C LYS A 176 -16.10 10.02 -14.82
N GLU A 177 -16.65 9.21 -13.93
CA GLU A 177 -17.73 9.55 -13.00
C GLU A 177 -17.19 10.05 -11.65
N TRP A 178 -16.23 10.95 -11.68
CA TRP A 178 -15.66 11.62 -10.50
C TRP A 178 -15.31 13.06 -10.86
N GLU A 179 -15.37 13.94 -9.89
CA GLU A 179 -15.05 15.36 -10.06
C GLU A 179 -13.82 15.77 -9.24
N THR A 180 -13.67 15.14 -8.08
CA THR A 180 -12.59 15.46 -7.14
C THR A 180 -11.88 14.19 -6.64
N ARG A 181 -10.65 14.36 -6.19
CA ARG A 181 -9.89 13.30 -5.53
C ARG A 181 -10.62 12.72 -4.29
N GLU A 182 -11.46 13.54 -3.65
CA GLU A 182 -12.28 13.11 -2.52
C GLU A 182 -13.30 12.03 -2.93
N ASP A 183 -13.86 12.09 -4.14
CA ASP A 183 -14.77 11.06 -4.65
C ASP A 183 -14.06 9.72 -4.79
N LEU A 184 -12.80 9.74 -5.27
CA LEU A 184 -11.96 8.55 -5.35
C LEU A 184 -11.64 8.00 -3.95
N GLY A 185 -11.33 8.87 -2.99
CA GLY A 185 -11.11 8.50 -1.60
C GLY A 185 -12.34 7.86 -0.94
N LYS A 186 -13.53 8.43 -1.15
CA LYS A 186 -14.81 7.87 -0.66
C LYS A 186 -15.09 6.50 -1.27
N ALA A 187 -14.88 6.34 -2.57
CA ALA A 187 -15.05 5.05 -3.25
C ALA A 187 -14.11 3.99 -2.66
N TYR A 188 -12.84 4.35 -2.45
CA TYR A 188 -11.88 3.45 -1.82
C TYR A 188 -12.28 3.06 -0.40
N ILE A 189 -12.70 4.01 0.44
CA ILE A 189 -13.15 3.76 1.81
C ILE A 189 -14.35 2.81 1.80
N ASN A 190 -15.37 3.11 0.99
CA ASN A 190 -16.55 2.26 0.89
C ASN A 190 -16.22 0.83 0.47
N TRP A 191 -15.30 0.65 -0.47
CA TRP A 191 -14.90 -0.65 -1.00
C TRP A 191 -13.97 -1.42 -0.06
N SER A 192 -13.09 -0.71 0.67
CA SER A 192 -12.01 -1.29 1.45
C SER A 192 -12.31 -1.46 2.94
N SER A 193 -13.48 -1.04 3.41
CA SER A 193 -13.83 -1.00 4.83
C SER A 193 -14.41 -2.30 5.41
N HIS A 194 -14.03 -3.45 4.83
CA HIS A 194 -14.48 -4.75 5.31
C HIS A 194 -13.37 -5.41 6.13
N ALA A 195 -13.63 -5.62 7.42
CA ALA A 195 -12.66 -6.17 8.36
C ALA A 195 -12.59 -7.70 8.27
N TYR A 196 -11.36 -8.22 8.48
CA TYR A 196 -11.05 -9.64 8.45
C TYR A 196 -10.25 -10.04 9.70
N GLY A 197 -10.66 -11.13 10.33
CA GLY A 197 -10.06 -11.68 11.55
C GLY A 197 -10.55 -13.09 11.84
N SER A 198 -10.28 -13.58 13.05
CA SER A 198 -10.67 -14.93 13.48
C SER A 198 -12.16 -15.10 13.71
N SER A 199 -12.85 -14.05 14.15
CA SER A 199 -14.27 -14.04 14.52
C SER A 199 -15.16 -13.21 13.58
N TYR A 200 -14.58 -12.60 12.54
CA TYR A 200 -15.29 -11.79 11.55
C TYR A 200 -14.66 -11.96 10.17
N HIS A 201 -15.50 -11.96 9.13
CA HIS A 201 -15.08 -12.20 7.77
C HIS A 201 -15.82 -11.27 6.80
N GLY A 202 -15.22 -10.14 6.51
CA GLY A 202 -15.80 -9.11 5.64
C GLY A 202 -16.89 -8.28 6.32
N THR A 203 -16.82 -8.10 7.63
CA THR A 203 -17.70 -7.20 8.37
C THR A 203 -17.46 -5.76 7.96
N LYS A 204 -18.47 -5.08 7.43
CA LYS A 204 -18.35 -3.68 7.03
C LYS A 204 -18.27 -2.78 8.25
N VAL A 205 -17.15 -2.04 8.39
CA VAL A 205 -16.84 -1.16 9.51
C VAL A 205 -16.27 0.18 9.00
N GLU A 206 -17.02 0.84 8.13
CA GLU A 206 -16.59 2.03 7.40
C GLU A 206 -16.10 3.15 8.31
N LYS A 207 -16.79 3.40 9.40
CA LYS A 207 -16.41 4.42 10.39
C LYS A 207 -15.04 4.15 11.01
N ILE A 208 -14.77 2.88 11.35
CA ILE A 208 -13.49 2.47 11.95
C ILE A 208 -12.36 2.58 10.92
N PHE A 209 -12.58 2.08 9.71
CA PHE A 209 -11.59 2.20 8.64
C PHE A 209 -11.27 3.66 8.33
N THR A 210 -12.29 4.53 8.24
CA THR A 210 -12.11 5.97 8.03
C THR A 210 -11.27 6.62 9.13
N LYS A 211 -11.51 6.29 10.40
CA LYS A 211 -10.71 6.78 11.53
C LYS A 211 -9.25 6.33 11.44
N ARG A 212 -9.00 5.10 11.01
CA ARG A 212 -7.65 4.58 10.79
C ARG A 212 -6.95 5.32 9.65
N MET A 213 -7.65 5.56 8.56
CA MET A 213 -7.11 6.37 7.46
C MET A 213 -6.80 7.79 7.91
N ALA A 214 -7.68 8.40 8.71
CA ALA A 214 -7.46 9.76 9.23
C ALA A 214 -6.21 9.88 10.12
N LYS A 215 -5.80 8.82 10.80
CA LYS A 215 -4.59 8.77 11.64
C LYS A 215 -3.33 8.37 10.85
N SER A 216 -3.46 7.80 9.65
CA SER A 216 -2.32 7.26 8.89
C SER A 216 -1.40 8.38 8.41
N GLU A 217 -0.14 8.34 8.85
CA GLU A 217 0.91 9.28 8.47
C GLU A 217 1.67 8.82 7.22
N ILE A 218 1.73 7.49 7.03
CA ILE A 218 2.42 6.82 5.93
C ILE A 218 1.45 5.91 5.18
N THR A 219 1.59 5.87 3.85
CA THR A 219 1.13 4.75 3.02
C THR A 219 2.33 4.08 2.38
N VAL A 220 2.38 2.74 2.38
CA VAL A 220 3.50 1.99 1.82
C VAL A 220 3.05 0.73 1.10
N LYS A 221 3.76 0.41 0.02
CA LYS A 221 3.68 -0.85 -0.72
C LYS A 221 5.08 -1.38 -0.99
N ASN A 222 5.28 -2.67 -0.73
CA ASN A 222 6.52 -3.36 -1.05
C ASN A 222 6.50 -3.91 -2.47
N GLU A 223 7.66 -3.92 -3.12
CA GLU A 223 7.86 -4.44 -4.47
C GLU A 223 9.15 -5.27 -4.51
N SER A 224 9.02 -6.55 -4.83
CA SER A 224 10.14 -7.50 -4.89
C SER A 224 10.70 -7.71 -6.30
N SER A 225 10.15 -7.03 -7.30
CA SER A 225 10.54 -7.17 -8.69
C SER A 225 10.89 -5.82 -9.31
N VAL A 226 11.78 -5.85 -10.32
CA VAL A 226 12.05 -4.71 -11.19
C VAL A 226 11.47 -4.90 -12.60
N GLU A 227 10.80 -6.04 -12.83
CA GLU A 227 10.23 -6.38 -14.14
C GLU A 227 8.96 -5.58 -14.44
N ILE A 228 8.16 -5.34 -13.40
CA ILE A 228 6.92 -4.55 -13.51
C ILE A 228 7.02 -3.39 -12.54
N ASP A 229 6.93 -2.17 -13.04
CA ASP A 229 6.92 -0.98 -12.20
C ASP A 229 5.51 -0.39 -12.01
N MET A 230 5.43 0.66 -11.20
CA MET A 230 4.16 1.28 -10.83
C MET A 230 3.38 1.89 -12.00
N LEU A 231 3.99 2.09 -13.17
CA LEU A 231 3.33 2.59 -14.38
C LEU A 231 3.00 1.50 -15.40
N GLU A 232 3.15 0.22 -15.06
CA GLU A 232 2.85 -0.92 -15.94
C GLU A 232 1.58 -1.69 -15.55
N SER A 233 0.93 -1.34 -14.45
CA SER A 233 -0.33 -1.97 -14.04
C SER A 233 -1.26 -0.95 -13.37
N ASP A 234 -2.52 -0.95 -13.77
CA ASP A 234 -3.57 -0.14 -13.16
C ASP A 234 -3.88 -0.56 -11.71
N ASP A 235 -3.60 -1.80 -11.35
CA ASP A 235 -3.70 -2.26 -9.96
C ASP A 235 -2.89 -1.41 -8.99
N TYR A 236 -1.74 -0.88 -9.41
CA TYR A 236 -0.89 -0.09 -8.52
C TYR A 236 -1.55 1.23 -8.09
N TYR A 237 -2.09 2.02 -9.02
CA TYR A 237 -2.76 3.27 -8.64
C TYR A 237 -4.13 3.02 -8.02
N THR A 238 -4.84 1.97 -8.42
CA THR A 238 -6.16 1.68 -7.84
C THR A 238 -6.05 1.29 -6.38
N TYR A 239 -5.04 0.53 -6.01
CA TYR A 239 -4.82 0.11 -4.62
C TYR A 239 -4.01 1.12 -3.81
N HIS A 240 -2.81 1.48 -4.26
CA HIS A 240 -1.95 2.39 -3.50
C HIS A 240 -2.36 3.84 -3.66
N GLY A 241 -2.59 4.29 -4.88
CA GLY A 241 -3.12 5.64 -5.12
C GLY A 241 -4.49 5.84 -4.44
N GLY A 242 -5.37 4.84 -4.54
CA GLY A 242 -6.65 4.85 -3.83
C GLY A 242 -6.49 4.94 -2.31
N LEU A 243 -5.48 4.25 -1.73
CA LEU A 243 -5.17 4.36 -0.30
C LEU A 243 -4.71 5.78 0.07
N VAL A 244 -3.88 6.40 -0.76
CA VAL A 244 -3.46 7.81 -0.59
C VAL A 244 -4.66 8.74 -0.63
N ALA A 245 -5.56 8.58 -1.62
CA ALA A 245 -6.79 9.36 -1.71
C ALA A 245 -7.71 9.15 -0.50
N ALA A 246 -7.80 7.93 0.02
CA ALA A 246 -8.59 7.61 1.22
C ALA A 246 -8.05 8.31 2.47
N VAL A 247 -6.72 8.31 2.66
CA VAL A 247 -6.08 9.03 3.78
C VAL A 247 -6.33 10.54 3.65
N LYS A 248 -6.16 11.09 2.46
CA LYS A 248 -6.45 12.51 2.19
C LYS A 248 -7.92 12.86 2.48
N CYS A 249 -8.85 12.03 2.00
CA CYS A 249 -10.29 12.21 2.22
C CYS A 249 -10.63 12.19 3.71
N ALA A 250 -10.05 11.27 4.48
CA ALA A 250 -10.35 11.08 5.90
C ALA A 250 -9.66 12.11 6.82
N SER A 251 -8.42 12.54 6.49
CA SER A 251 -7.59 13.42 7.34
C SER A 251 -7.55 14.87 6.89
N GLY A 252 -7.92 15.16 5.64
CA GLY A 252 -7.70 16.46 5.00
C GLY A 252 -6.25 16.72 4.58
N LYS A 253 -5.31 15.78 4.82
CA LYS A 253 -3.88 15.93 4.54
C LYS A 253 -3.35 14.75 3.73
N ASP A 254 -2.35 15.02 2.87
CA ASP A 254 -1.66 13.96 2.17
C ASP A 254 -0.73 13.19 3.11
N PRO A 255 -0.76 11.85 3.09
CA PRO A 255 0.24 11.05 3.82
C PRO A 255 1.59 11.11 3.11
N ARG A 256 2.66 10.79 3.81
CA ARG A 256 3.90 10.38 3.16
C ARG A 256 3.69 9.02 2.50
N SER A 257 3.93 8.95 1.21
CA SER A 257 3.62 7.76 0.42
C SER A 257 4.89 7.20 -0.21
N TYR A 258 5.21 5.94 0.12
CA TYR A 258 6.47 5.31 -0.25
C TYR A 258 6.27 4.02 -1.05
N SER A 259 7.15 3.83 -2.02
CA SER A 259 7.42 2.55 -2.66
C SER A 259 8.67 1.94 -2.03
N ALA A 260 8.54 0.75 -1.49
CA ALA A 260 9.61 0.02 -0.83
C ALA A 260 10.11 -1.10 -1.76
N ASN A 261 11.32 -0.95 -2.29
CA ASN A 261 11.91 -1.92 -3.23
C ASN A 261 12.78 -2.93 -2.48
N ALA A 262 12.38 -4.19 -2.54
CA ALA A 262 13.04 -5.36 -1.98
C ALA A 262 13.56 -6.32 -3.08
N SER A 263 13.69 -5.88 -4.34
CA SER A 263 14.20 -6.71 -5.43
C SER A 263 15.64 -7.18 -5.21
N ASP A 264 16.41 -6.41 -4.43
CA ASP A 264 17.68 -6.83 -3.86
C ASP A 264 17.53 -6.93 -2.33
N PRO A 265 17.39 -8.15 -1.78
CA PRO A 265 17.21 -8.36 -0.33
C PRO A 265 18.34 -7.83 0.54
N GLU A 266 19.55 -7.70 0.00
CA GLU A 266 20.71 -7.16 0.72
C GLU A 266 20.75 -5.63 0.68
N SER A 267 19.96 -4.98 -0.21
CA SER A 267 19.98 -3.54 -0.43
C SER A 267 18.58 -2.98 -0.72
N THR A 268 17.66 -3.17 0.22
CA THR A 268 16.31 -2.61 0.14
C THR A 268 16.35 -1.07 0.05
N LYS A 269 15.36 -0.47 -0.63
CA LYS A 269 15.31 0.99 -0.88
C LYS A 269 13.91 1.53 -0.66
N ILE A 270 13.79 2.63 0.05
CA ILE A 270 12.54 3.36 0.23
C ILE A 270 12.60 4.66 -0.58
N LYS A 271 11.61 4.87 -1.44
CA LYS A 271 11.46 6.09 -2.23
C LYS A 271 10.05 6.62 -2.09
N SER A 272 9.91 7.94 -2.13
CA SER A 272 8.58 8.51 -2.28
C SER A 272 7.98 8.13 -3.64
N LEU A 273 6.66 8.13 -3.75
CA LEU A 273 5.99 7.86 -5.03
C LEU A 273 6.42 8.87 -6.11
N LYS A 274 6.65 10.13 -5.74
CA LYS A 274 7.16 11.17 -6.67
C LYS A 274 8.56 10.83 -7.20
N GLU A 275 9.47 10.41 -6.33
CA GLU A 275 10.83 10.01 -6.73
C GLU A 275 10.82 8.78 -7.65
N GLU A 276 10.01 7.78 -7.33
CA GLU A 276 9.91 6.58 -8.17
C GLU A 276 9.26 6.89 -9.52
N THR A 277 8.19 7.70 -9.54
CA THR A 277 7.56 8.18 -10.78
C THR A 277 8.56 8.96 -11.65
N ALA A 278 9.30 9.91 -11.07
CA ALA A 278 10.28 10.69 -11.80
C ALA A 278 11.40 9.83 -12.39
N LYS A 279 11.80 8.77 -11.68
CA LYS A 279 12.77 7.79 -12.19
C LYS A 279 12.21 7.03 -13.41
N ILE A 280 10.98 6.52 -13.32
CA ILE A 280 10.35 5.76 -14.41
C ILE A 280 10.11 6.66 -15.61
N MET A 281 9.65 7.88 -15.40
CA MET A 281 9.51 8.87 -16.47
C MET A 281 10.80 9.03 -17.27
N ARG A 282 11.93 9.25 -16.59
CA ARG A 282 13.23 9.44 -17.25
C ARG A 282 13.78 8.17 -17.89
N SER A 283 13.57 7.02 -17.26
CA SER A 283 14.13 5.74 -17.74
C SER A 283 13.32 5.10 -18.87
N ARG A 284 12.02 5.37 -18.94
CA ARG A 284 11.09 4.76 -19.91
C ARG A 284 10.35 5.80 -20.74
N ILE A 285 9.31 6.43 -20.21
CA ILE A 285 8.38 7.25 -21.01
C ILE A 285 9.12 8.33 -21.80
N LEU A 286 10.06 9.04 -21.18
CA LEU A 286 10.85 10.08 -21.84
C LEU A 286 12.13 9.58 -22.49
N ASN A 287 12.52 8.32 -22.28
CA ASN A 287 13.74 7.75 -22.85
C ASN A 287 13.59 7.48 -24.35
N PRO A 288 14.39 8.13 -25.23
CA PRO A 288 14.32 7.88 -26.67
C PRO A 288 14.62 6.42 -27.05
N LYS A 289 15.60 5.79 -26.39
CA LYS A 289 15.98 4.39 -26.68
C LYS A 289 14.85 3.40 -26.37
N TRP A 290 14.12 3.65 -25.28
CA TRP A 290 12.96 2.83 -24.93
C TRP A 290 11.85 2.97 -25.99
N PHE A 291 11.54 4.19 -26.39
CA PHE A 291 10.53 4.44 -27.41
C PHE A 291 10.90 3.87 -28.78
N GLU A 292 12.15 4.05 -29.22
CA GLU A 292 12.63 3.43 -30.45
C GLU A 292 12.59 1.88 -30.40
N GLY A 293 12.78 1.31 -29.21
CA GLY A 293 12.55 -0.12 -28.97
C GLY A 293 11.09 -0.52 -29.20
N LEU A 294 10.14 0.27 -28.69
CA LEU A 294 8.70 0.04 -28.85
C LEU A 294 8.23 0.19 -30.29
N LYS A 295 8.83 1.08 -31.08
CA LYS A 295 8.49 1.25 -32.52
C LYS A 295 8.59 -0.06 -33.28
N ARG A 296 9.47 -0.98 -32.87
CA ARG A 296 9.62 -2.30 -33.50
C ARG A 296 8.44 -3.25 -33.30
N HIS A 297 7.57 -2.95 -32.32
CA HIS A 297 6.42 -3.75 -31.94
C HIS A 297 5.09 -3.21 -32.51
N GLY A 298 5.13 -2.17 -33.34
CA GLY A 298 3.96 -1.62 -34.05
C GLY A 298 2.79 -1.32 -33.10
N TYR A 299 1.64 -1.94 -33.39
CA TYR A 299 0.41 -1.75 -32.60
C TYR A 299 0.64 -1.92 -31.07
N LYS A 300 1.34 -2.99 -30.67
CA LYS A 300 1.60 -3.27 -29.23
C LYS A 300 2.48 -2.18 -28.61
N GLY A 301 3.50 -1.70 -29.32
CA GLY A 301 4.34 -0.61 -28.84
C GLY A 301 3.58 0.70 -28.65
N ALA A 302 2.70 1.05 -29.60
CA ALA A 302 1.84 2.24 -29.47
C ALA A 302 0.82 2.08 -28.32
N GLN A 303 0.27 0.88 -28.13
CA GLN A 303 -0.61 0.56 -27.01
C GLN A 303 0.10 0.73 -25.66
N GLU A 304 1.37 0.30 -25.56
CA GLU A 304 2.17 0.39 -24.33
C GLU A 304 2.38 1.85 -23.89
N VAL A 305 2.71 2.75 -24.84
CA VAL A 305 2.84 4.18 -24.57
C VAL A 305 1.54 4.75 -24.01
N SER A 306 0.41 4.49 -24.69
CA SER A 306 -0.91 4.95 -24.24
C SER A 306 -1.25 4.43 -22.85
N PHE A 307 -1.00 3.15 -22.61
CA PHE A 307 -1.31 2.50 -21.34
C PHE A 307 -0.50 3.09 -20.16
N MET A 308 0.79 3.35 -20.36
CA MET A 308 1.62 3.99 -19.34
C MET A 308 1.17 5.43 -19.03
N VAL A 309 0.72 6.18 -20.04
CA VAL A 309 0.16 7.53 -19.84
C VAL A 309 -1.17 7.48 -19.09
N ASP A 310 -2.04 6.52 -19.43
CA ASP A 310 -3.31 6.30 -18.72
C ASP A 310 -3.07 5.95 -17.24
N ILE A 311 -2.12 5.08 -16.95
CA ILE A 311 -1.74 4.72 -15.55
C ILE A 311 -1.14 5.91 -14.82
N PHE A 312 -0.28 6.69 -15.49
CA PHE A 312 0.29 7.91 -14.91
C PHE A 312 -0.80 8.91 -14.53
N PHE A 313 -1.80 9.11 -15.40
CA PHE A 313 -2.98 9.91 -15.10
C PHE A 313 -3.76 9.36 -13.89
N GLY A 314 -3.97 8.04 -13.81
CA GLY A 314 -4.64 7.40 -12.67
C GLY A 314 -3.91 7.62 -11.34
N TRP A 315 -2.58 7.58 -11.37
CA TRP A 315 -1.75 7.92 -10.23
C TRP A 315 -1.87 9.39 -9.85
N ASP A 316 -1.84 10.30 -10.82
CA ASP A 316 -1.97 11.72 -10.55
C ASP A 316 -3.34 12.06 -9.96
N ALA A 317 -4.40 11.55 -10.56
CA ALA A 317 -5.77 11.69 -10.07
C ALA A 317 -5.95 11.23 -8.60
N THR A 318 -5.24 10.18 -8.19
CA THR A 318 -5.36 9.61 -6.84
C THR A 318 -4.37 10.18 -5.83
N SER A 319 -3.18 10.59 -6.26
CA SER A 319 -2.05 10.84 -5.34
C SER A 319 -1.32 12.15 -5.59
N GLU A 320 -1.66 12.91 -6.64
CA GLU A 320 -0.99 14.17 -7.04
C GLU A 320 0.53 14.00 -7.12
N ILE A 321 0.97 12.92 -7.78
CA ILE A 321 2.40 12.61 -7.92
C ILE A 321 3.06 13.31 -9.08
N ALA A 322 2.29 13.81 -10.03
CA ALA A 322 2.83 14.49 -11.20
C ALA A 322 3.42 15.85 -10.83
N GLU A 323 4.55 16.13 -11.43
CA GLU A 323 5.13 17.47 -11.50
C GLU A 323 4.86 18.04 -12.89
N ASP A 324 4.64 19.35 -13.00
CA ASP A 324 4.25 20.03 -14.25
C ASP A 324 5.13 19.62 -15.43
N TRP A 325 6.44 19.53 -15.22
CA TRP A 325 7.40 19.14 -16.27
C TRP A 325 7.13 17.74 -16.86
N MET A 326 6.45 16.86 -16.13
CA MET A 326 6.18 15.49 -16.62
C MET A 326 5.14 15.53 -17.74
N TYR A 327 4.05 16.26 -17.55
CA TYR A 327 3.04 16.46 -18.58
C TYR A 327 3.57 17.24 -19.78
N ASP A 328 4.34 18.33 -19.51
CA ASP A 328 4.99 19.10 -20.58
C ASP A 328 5.86 18.22 -21.47
N LYS A 329 6.69 17.36 -20.87
CA LYS A 329 7.59 16.47 -21.62
C LYS A 329 6.88 15.33 -22.34
N ILE A 330 5.78 14.82 -21.79
CA ILE A 330 4.92 13.86 -22.50
C ILE A 330 4.31 14.53 -23.72
N THR A 331 3.76 15.72 -23.57
CA THR A 331 3.15 16.51 -24.65
C THR A 331 4.18 16.84 -25.72
N GLU A 332 5.34 17.40 -25.37
CA GLU A 332 6.42 17.69 -26.31
C GLU A 332 6.83 16.46 -27.10
N LYS A 333 6.99 15.29 -26.44
CA LYS A 333 7.49 14.07 -27.09
C LYS A 333 6.47 13.36 -27.97
N TYR A 334 5.21 13.26 -27.52
CA TYR A 334 4.22 12.39 -28.15
C TYR A 334 3.13 13.13 -28.93
N ILE A 335 2.89 14.42 -28.62
CA ILE A 335 1.86 15.22 -29.25
C ILE A 335 2.48 16.23 -30.24
N GLU A 336 3.44 17.05 -29.78
CA GLU A 336 4.04 18.09 -30.59
C GLU A 336 5.05 17.55 -31.58
N ASN A 337 5.76 16.46 -31.24
CA ASN A 337 6.63 15.78 -32.15
C ASN A 337 5.81 15.05 -33.22
N GLU A 338 5.78 15.59 -34.45
CA GLU A 338 4.96 15.11 -35.55
C GLU A 338 5.29 13.64 -35.94
N GLU A 339 6.57 13.29 -35.99
CA GLU A 339 7.01 11.93 -36.32
C GLU A 339 6.47 10.90 -35.33
N ASN A 340 6.60 11.17 -34.04
CA ASN A 340 6.14 10.27 -32.98
C ASN A 340 4.62 10.18 -32.94
N ARG A 341 3.92 11.31 -33.09
CA ARG A 341 2.47 11.35 -33.13
C ARG A 341 1.90 10.56 -34.30
N GLU A 342 2.43 10.77 -35.51
CA GLU A 342 1.95 10.02 -36.70
C GLU A 342 2.28 8.53 -36.58
N TRP A 343 3.45 8.16 -36.05
CA TRP A 343 3.75 6.75 -35.79
C TRP A 343 2.75 6.10 -34.83
N ILE A 344 2.39 6.75 -33.72
CA ILE A 344 1.38 6.23 -32.76
C ILE A 344 0.03 6.08 -33.49
N LYS A 345 -0.39 7.09 -34.24
CA LYS A 345 -1.67 7.13 -34.93
C LYS A 345 -1.77 6.04 -36.03
N GLU A 346 -0.71 5.82 -36.77
CA GLU A 346 -0.67 4.79 -37.81
C GLU A 346 -0.73 3.38 -37.22
N ASN A 347 -0.10 3.16 -36.07
CA ASN A 347 -0.03 1.84 -35.45
C ASN A 347 -1.22 1.57 -34.51
N ASN A 348 -1.74 2.59 -33.81
CA ASN A 348 -2.90 2.47 -32.94
C ASN A 348 -3.69 3.79 -32.88
N PRO A 349 -4.63 4.02 -33.80
CA PRO A 349 -5.43 5.26 -33.83
C PRO A 349 -6.20 5.54 -32.53
N HIS A 350 -6.58 4.48 -31.80
CA HIS A 350 -7.31 4.63 -30.53
C HIS A 350 -6.41 5.11 -29.39
N ALA A 351 -5.11 4.88 -29.46
CA ALA A 351 -4.17 5.35 -28.45
C ALA A 351 -4.14 6.87 -28.37
N VAL A 352 -4.13 7.55 -29.52
CA VAL A 352 -4.11 9.04 -29.59
C VAL A 352 -5.39 9.65 -29.06
N MET A 353 -6.55 9.02 -29.30
CA MET A 353 -7.84 9.56 -28.88
C MET A 353 -8.14 9.33 -27.40
N LYS A 354 -7.50 8.35 -26.78
CA LYS A 354 -7.78 7.94 -25.40
C LYS A 354 -6.88 8.64 -24.39
N SER A 355 -5.62 8.81 -24.70
CA SER A 355 -4.57 9.24 -23.74
C SER A 355 -4.11 10.68 -23.96
N PHE A 356 -4.49 11.31 -25.04
CA PHE A 356 -4.12 12.66 -25.45
C PHE A 356 -5.32 13.44 -25.97
#